data_fa715baa0cfd2bfc5eda53687f7b2f04
#
_entry.id   fa715baa0cfd2bfc5eda53687f7b2f04
#
_cell.length_a   1.000
_cell.length_b   1.000
_cell.length_c   1.000
_cell.angle_alpha   90.00
_cell.angle_beta   90.00
_cell.angle_gamma   90.00
#
_symmetry.space_group_name_H-M   'P 1'
#
loop_
_entity.id
_entity.type
_entity.pdbx_description
1 polymer ?
#
loop_
_entity_poly.entity_id
_entity_poly.type
_entity_poly.pdbx_seq_one_letter_code
_entity_poly.pdbx_strand_id
1 'polypeptide(L)'
;MKILLAAVNAKYIHSNLAVYSLKAYAKDPAVEIGEYTINQQKDDILMDIYKKKPDILCFSCYIWNLDYVEELVLEIGKLRPDMPIWLGGPEVSYDAKEVLRRLPCVKGVMKGEGEKTFLELCKIYRKSWDDAYAVEEKSEKEGISDHTVENTCGYQAASGDNSWINPEIVDNELKGVLGITFRMDSVSSKNDALNEETHSGDTMIVENPWRPIMDLSEVPFVYHHMEDFEHKIIYYETSRGCPFSCSYCLSSVDKRLRFRDIELVKKELQFFLDHKVPQVKFVDRTFNCKHEHSIAIWKYIMEHDNGITNFHFEVAADILNEEELELLEQMRPGLVQLEIGVQSTNMKTIQEIHRVMDFEKVSKIVRRIQDAGNVHQHLDLIAGLPYEDVESFAHSFDDVYALKPEQLQLGFLKGSFMQEHQEEYGIVHKAHPPYEVLYTKWISYEDVLRLKGIEEMVEVYYNSRQFTHTMEELEKEYDSAFAMYDRLAAYYEEKEYHAVQHKRSARYEILLNYVRTYHKEQEDRFREVLTYDYYLRENAKSRPEFAGEYLVTKDVARAFYENEEETHKYLPDYGKYDRNQMRKMTHLEYFKLADAYILFDYQNRNPLNQEARVCRVGR
;
A
#
# COMPACT_ATOMS: atom_id res chain seq x y z
N MET A 1 25.08 15.15 17.42
CA MET A 1 23.80 15.45 16.71
C MET A 1 23.16 14.16 16.25
N LYS A 2 21.85 14.01 16.45
CA LYS A 2 21.03 12.86 16.05
C LYS A 2 19.80 13.34 15.29
N ILE A 3 19.60 12.84 14.07
CA ILE A 3 18.45 13.16 13.21
C ILE A 3 17.58 11.90 13.13
N LEU A 4 16.30 12.01 13.50
CA LEU A 4 15.34 10.92 13.41
C LEU A 4 14.38 11.14 12.24
N LEU A 5 14.42 10.24 11.26
CA LEU A 5 13.40 10.11 10.22
C LEU A 5 12.30 9.18 10.73
N ALA A 6 11.15 9.73 11.05
CA ALA A 6 10.00 8.99 11.57
C ALA A 6 9.00 8.71 10.43
N ALA A 7 8.64 7.45 10.26
CA ALA A 7 7.66 7.00 9.30
C ALA A 7 6.52 6.25 10.00
N VAL A 8 5.28 6.75 9.87
CA VAL A 8 4.08 6.07 10.37
C VAL A 8 3.40 5.38 9.19
N ASN A 9 3.59 4.07 9.07
CA ASN A 9 3.11 3.25 7.98
C ASN A 9 1.66 2.79 8.19
N ALA A 10 0.94 2.47 7.11
CA ALA A 10 -0.43 1.95 7.20
C ALA A 10 -0.52 0.59 7.91
N LYS A 11 0.47 -0.29 7.70
CA LYS A 11 0.58 -1.62 8.36
C LYS A 11 2.06 -1.96 8.57
N TYR A 12 2.34 -2.90 9.47
CA TYR A 12 3.70 -3.36 9.79
C TYR A 12 4.46 -3.92 8.57
N ILE A 13 3.75 -4.59 7.67
CA ILE A 13 4.36 -5.20 6.47
C ILE A 13 4.87 -4.18 5.44
N HIS A 14 4.52 -2.90 5.56
CA HIS A 14 4.97 -1.85 4.64
C HIS A 14 6.27 -1.24 5.14
N SER A 15 7.27 -1.15 4.26
CA SER A 15 8.45 -0.31 4.46
C SER A 15 8.22 1.08 3.86
N ASN A 16 8.83 2.11 4.41
CA ASN A 16 8.70 3.46 3.87
C ASN A 16 9.91 3.82 3.01
N LEU A 17 9.84 3.53 1.71
CA LEU A 17 10.96 3.77 0.77
C LEU A 17 11.52 5.19 0.86
N ALA A 18 10.69 6.21 1.09
CA ALA A 18 11.13 7.60 1.13
C ALA A 18 12.17 7.84 2.23
N VAL A 19 11.93 7.41 3.48
CA VAL A 19 12.89 7.65 4.58
C VAL A 19 14.18 6.87 4.39
N TYR A 20 14.13 5.69 3.77
CA TYR A 20 15.34 4.93 3.42
C TYR A 20 16.14 5.64 2.32
N SER A 21 15.48 6.18 1.29
CA SER A 21 16.12 6.97 0.22
C SER A 21 16.78 8.22 0.77
N LEU A 22 16.09 8.97 1.64
CA LEU A 22 16.65 10.16 2.30
C LEU A 22 17.92 9.81 3.08
N LYS A 23 17.86 8.77 3.92
CA LYS A 23 19.02 8.32 4.70
C LYS A 23 20.19 7.89 3.81
N ALA A 24 19.90 7.06 2.79
CA ALA A 24 20.93 6.56 1.88
C ALA A 24 21.58 7.69 1.06
N TYR A 25 20.80 8.69 0.66
CA TYR A 25 21.31 9.84 -0.11
C TYR A 25 22.14 10.79 0.76
N ALA A 26 21.68 11.05 1.99
CA ALA A 26 22.40 11.94 2.93
C ALA A 26 23.77 11.39 3.34
N LYS A 27 23.92 10.05 3.43
CA LYS A 27 25.16 9.37 3.86
C LYS A 27 25.70 9.88 5.20
N ASP A 28 24.81 10.37 6.06
CA ASP A 28 25.17 10.91 7.38
C ASP A 28 24.89 9.86 8.47
N PRO A 29 25.89 9.43 9.23
CA PRO A 29 25.73 8.42 10.29
C PRO A 29 24.82 8.87 11.43
N ALA A 30 24.56 10.18 11.56
CA ALA A 30 23.65 10.72 12.57
C ALA A 30 22.18 10.48 12.22
N VAL A 31 21.87 10.07 10.99
CA VAL A 31 20.48 9.82 10.54
C VAL A 31 20.04 8.42 10.95
N GLU A 32 19.05 8.37 11.81
CA GLU A 32 18.35 7.14 12.20
C GLU A 32 16.93 7.10 11.62
N ILE A 33 16.38 5.89 11.44
CA ILE A 33 14.99 5.68 11.02
C ILE A 33 14.20 5.11 12.20
N GLY A 34 13.00 5.66 12.43
CA GLY A 34 11.96 5.10 13.29
C GLY A 34 10.75 4.73 12.46
N GLU A 35 10.45 3.45 12.33
CA GLU A 35 9.24 2.99 11.66
C GLU A 35 8.18 2.58 12.67
N TYR A 36 6.98 3.11 12.49
CA TYR A 36 5.78 2.90 13.29
C TYR A 36 4.61 2.58 12.38
N THR A 37 3.44 2.31 12.96
CA THR A 37 2.20 2.10 12.20
C THR A 37 1.04 2.83 12.82
N ILE A 38 0.02 3.17 12.02
CA ILE A 38 -1.23 3.77 12.50
C ILE A 38 -2.01 2.85 13.45
N ASN A 39 -1.63 1.57 13.57
CA ASN A 39 -2.25 0.59 14.46
C ASN A 39 -1.62 0.58 15.87
N GLN A 40 -0.49 1.29 16.07
CA GLN A 40 0.12 1.47 17.39
C GLN A 40 -0.58 2.60 18.14
N GLN A 41 -0.53 2.56 19.47
CA GLN A 41 -1.01 3.68 20.27
C GLN A 41 -0.09 4.88 20.08
N LYS A 42 -0.66 6.09 19.93
CA LYS A 42 0.11 7.32 19.74
C LYS A 42 1.07 7.58 20.89
N ASP A 43 0.64 7.29 22.12
CA ASP A 43 1.48 7.43 23.33
C ASP A 43 2.72 6.55 23.28
N ASP A 44 2.64 5.33 22.74
CA ASP A 44 3.80 4.44 22.59
C ASP A 44 4.81 5.01 21.60
N ILE A 45 4.34 5.59 20.50
CA ILE A 45 5.20 6.23 19.50
C ILE A 45 5.84 7.51 20.10
N LEU A 46 5.03 8.34 20.76
CA LEU A 46 5.50 9.54 21.45
C LEU A 46 6.62 9.21 22.45
N MET A 47 6.40 8.18 23.28
CA MET A 47 7.36 7.71 24.26
C MET A 47 8.64 7.20 23.61
N ASP A 48 8.57 6.45 22.51
CA ASP A 48 9.73 5.91 21.82
C ASP A 48 10.57 7.04 21.18
N ILE A 49 9.91 7.98 20.49
CA ILE A 49 10.58 9.17 19.92
C ILE A 49 11.27 9.98 21.03
N TYR A 50 10.58 10.23 22.14
CA TYR A 50 11.13 10.97 23.27
C TYR A 50 12.37 10.28 23.87
N LYS A 51 12.32 8.95 24.03
CA LYS A 51 13.46 8.14 24.55
C LYS A 51 14.65 8.09 23.60
N LYS A 52 14.42 8.16 22.29
CA LYS A 52 15.47 8.24 21.27
C LYS A 52 16.25 9.55 21.32
N LYS A 53 15.70 10.60 21.95
CA LYS A 53 16.33 11.92 22.14
C LYS A 53 16.89 12.49 20.82
N PRO A 54 16.10 12.63 19.76
CA PRO A 54 16.60 13.26 18.56
C PRO A 54 16.87 14.75 18.80
N ASP A 55 17.88 15.28 18.10
CA ASP A 55 18.14 16.72 18.02
C ASP A 55 17.31 17.37 16.91
N ILE A 56 16.96 16.59 15.89
CA ILE A 56 16.09 16.96 14.78
C ILE A 56 15.14 15.82 14.49
N LEU A 57 13.87 16.13 14.26
CA LEU A 57 12.83 15.15 13.93
C LEU A 57 12.21 15.46 12.58
N CYS A 58 12.12 14.46 11.70
CA CYS A 58 11.49 14.60 10.38
C CYS A 58 10.42 13.53 10.23
N PHE A 59 9.21 13.91 9.78
CA PHE A 59 8.13 12.98 9.48
C PHE A 59 7.84 12.88 7.98
N SER A 60 7.53 11.67 7.53
CA SER A 60 6.94 11.44 6.21
C SER A 60 5.41 11.49 6.28
N CYS A 61 4.79 12.40 5.51
CA CYS A 61 3.36 12.69 5.55
C CYS A 61 2.66 12.19 4.28
N TYR A 62 1.71 11.28 4.47
CA TYR A 62 0.87 10.69 3.44
C TYR A 62 -0.61 10.78 3.84
N ILE A 63 -1.49 10.60 2.88
CA ILE A 63 -2.93 10.67 3.08
C ILE A 63 -3.49 9.74 4.18
N TRP A 64 -2.79 8.66 4.52
CA TRP A 64 -3.23 7.72 5.56
C TRP A 64 -2.72 8.06 6.97
N ASN A 65 -1.70 8.92 7.10
CA ASN A 65 -1.06 9.16 8.39
C ASN A 65 -1.03 10.63 8.83
N LEU A 66 -1.53 11.57 8.03
CA LEU A 66 -1.36 13.01 8.33
C LEU A 66 -1.95 13.40 9.68
N ASP A 67 -3.21 13.07 9.98
CA ASP A 67 -3.83 13.34 11.28
C ASP A 67 -3.03 12.73 12.44
N TYR A 68 -2.51 11.52 12.21
CA TYR A 68 -1.72 10.81 13.19
C TYR A 68 -0.42 11.54 13.49
N VAL A 69 0.26 12.02 12.43
CA VAL A 69 1.49 12.80 12.53
C VAL A 69 1.25 14.15 13.16
N GLU A 70 0.17 14.86 12.80
CA GLU A 70 -0.16 16.17 13.36
C GLU A 70 -0.35 16.13 14.88
N GLU A 71 -1.09 15.14 15.39
CA GLU A 71 -1.24 14.96 16.84
C GLU A 71 0.11 14.67 17.53
N LEU A 72 0.95 13.78 16.96
CA LEU A 72 2.27 13.51 17.51
C LEU A 72 3.15 14.75 17.54
N VAL A 73 3.15 15.53 16.46
CA VAL A 73 3.94 16.75 16.32
C VAL A 73 3.53 17.80 17.37
N LEU A 74 2.24 17.96 17.60
CA LEU A 74 1.74 18.90 18.63
C LEU A 74 2.16 18.49 20.05
N GLU A 75 2.13 17.20 20.38
CA GLU A 75 2.56 16.72 21.70
C GLU A 75 4.09 16.76 21.86
N ILE A 76 4.84 16.39 20.81
CA ILE A 76 6.31 16.48 20.82
C ILE A 76 6.76 17.94 20.94
N GLY A 77 6.09 18.88 20.25
CA GLY A 77 6.40 20.30 20.34
C GLY A 77 6.23 20.90 21.74
N LYS A 78 5.31 20.35 22.56
CA LYS A 78 5.17 20.71 23.98
C LYS A 78 6.31 20.16 24.83
N LEU A 79 6.77 18.93 24.53
CA LEU A 79 7.82 18.25 25.28
C LEU A 79 9.23 18.77 24.92
N ARG A 80 9.41 19.16 23.68
CA ARG A 80 10.70 19.60 23.12
C ARG A 80 10.49 20.83 22.21
N PRO A 81 10.15 22.01 22.79
CA PRO A 81 9.80 23.23 22.04
C PRO A 81 10.94 23.75 21.15
N ASP A 82 12.20 23.51 21.53
CA ASP A 82 13.37 23.99 20.80
C ASP A 82 13.88 23.00 19.74
N MET A 83 13.29 21.80 19.63
CA MET A 83 13.69 20.80 18.67
C MET A 83 13.11 21.11 17.28
N PRO A 84 13.92 21.28 16.23
CA PRO A 84 13.38 21.46 14.88
C PRO A 84 12.61 20.23 14.42
N ILE A 85 11.34 20.45 14.03
CA ILE A 85 10.47 19.42 13.45
C ILE A 85 10.27 19.76 11.96
N TRP A 86 10.58 18.82 11.09
CA TRP A 86 10.40 18.94 9.65
C TRP A 86 9.36 17.94 9.15
N LEU A 87 8.52 18.38 8.24
CA LEU A 87 7.58 17.51 7.54
C LEU A 87 7.97 17.38 6.07
N GLY A 88 7.65 16.26 5.44
CA GLY A 88 7.83 16.05 4.01
C GLY A 88 6.87 14.99 3.50
N GLY A 89 6.69 14.94 2.20
CA GLY A 89 5.78 14.00 1.56
C GLY A 89 4.63 14.69 0.82
N PRO A 90 3.84 13.94 0.06
CA PRO A 90 2.84 14.50 -0.84
C PRO A 90 1.75 15.30 -0.14
N GLU A 91 1.39 14.94 1.08
CA GLU A 91 0.25 15.53 1.79
C GLU A 91 0.53 16.92 2.37
N VAL A 92 1.80 17.34 2.44
CA VAL A 92 2.20 18.63 3.00
C VAL A 92 2.96 19.50 2.00
N SER A 93 3.27 18.98 0.81
CA SER A 93 4.15 19.67 -0.15
C SER A 93 3.48 20.85 -0.86
N TYR A 94 2.18 20.78 -1.12
CA TYR A 94 1.49 21.73 -2.01
C TYR A 94 0.85 22.90 -1.24
N ASP A 95 0.51 22.73 0.01
CA ASP A 95 -0.07 23.71 0.91
C ASP A 95 0.81 24.01 2.13
N ALA A 96 2.13 23.94 1.95
CA ALA A 96 3.13 24.03 3.02
C ALA A 96 2.97 25.26 3.94
N LYS A 97 2.50 26.40 3.43
CA LYS A 97 2.23 27.59 4.25
C LYS A 97 1.08 27.35 5.23
N GLU A 98 -0.01 26.73 4.77
CA GLU A 98 -1.17 26.42 5.61
C GLU A 98 -0.81 25.37 6.67
N VAL A 99 0.00 24.37 6.30
CA VAL A 99 0.54 23.39 7.25
C VAL A 99 1.32 24.10 8.36
N LEU A 100 2.20 25.03 8.02
CA LEU A 100 2.97 25.78 9.01
C LEU A 100 2.10 26.71 9.85
N ARG A 101 1.03 27.31 9.30
CA ARG A 101 0.09 28.12 10.09
C ARG A 101 -0.66 27.27 11.09
N ARG A 102 -1.08 26.08 10.71
CA ARG A 102 -1.82 25.12 11.54
C ARG A 102 -0.94 24.46 12.61
N LEU A 103 0.36 24.26 12.34
CA LEU A 103 1.30 23.58 13.22
C LEU A 103 2.45 24.53 13.63
N PRO A 104 2.26 25.38 14.65
CA PRO A 104 3.25 26.40 15.02
C PRO A 104 4.58 25.83 15.54
N CYS A 105 4.61 24.58 16.01
CA CYS A 105 5.82 23.89 16.47
C CYS A 105 6.66 23.28 15.33
N VAL A 106 6.16 23.31 14.08
CA VAL A 106 6.91 22.81 12.92
C VAL A 106 7.83 23.89 12.39
N LYS A 107 9.11 23.55 12.25
CA LYS A 107 10.15 24.43 11.67
C LYS A 107 9.98 24.61 10.17
N GLY A 108 9.66 23.53 9.45
CA GLY A 108 9.51 23.63 8.00
C GLY A 108 8.98 22.38 7.32
N VAL A 109 8.65 22.56 6.04
CA VAL A 109 8.16 21.53 5.13
C VAL A 109 9.14 21.38 3.96
N MET A 110 9.58 20.14 3.71
CA MET A 110 10.33 19.76 2.50
C MET A 110 9.31 19.43 1.40
N LYS A 111 9.38 20.18 0.28
CA LYS A 111 8.44 20.09 -0.86
C LYS A 111 9.02 19.24 -1.99
N GLY A 112 8.23 18.36 -2.55
CA GLY A 112 8.61 17.52 -3.70
C GLY A 112 9.63 16.43 -3.35
N GLU A 113 10.64 16.26 -4.22
CA GLU A 113 11.70 15.26 -4.03
C GLU A 113 12.62 15.68 -2.89
N GLY A 114 12.71 14.85 -1.88
CA GLY A 114 13.36 15.19 -0.62
C GLY A 114 14.86 14.92 -0.55
N GLU A 115 15.44 14.10 -1.42
CA GLU A 115 16.79 13.55 -1.27
C GLU A 115 17.88 14.64 -1.18
N LYS A 116 17.90 15.55 -2.16
CA LYS A 116 18.86 16.68 -2.18
C LYS A 116 18.54 17.73 -1.10
N THR A 117 17.25 17.99 -0.87
CA THR A 117 16.80 18.93 0.14
C THR A 117 17.18 18.48 1.54
N PHE A 118 16.94 17.21 1.87
CA PHE A 118 17.31 16.65 3.16
C PHE A 118 18.83 16.64 3.39
N LEU A 119 19.62 16.30 2.35
CA LEU A 119 21.08 16.39 2.43
C LEU A 119 21.57 17.82 2.77
N GLU A 120 20.96 18.84 2.17
CA GLU A 120 21.31 20.24 2.46
C GLU A 120 20.93 20.63 3.89
N LEU A 121 19.75 20.21 4.36
CA LEU A 121 19.35 20.41 5.76
C LEU A 121 20.32 19.74 6.73
N CYS A 122 20.70 18.49 6.48
CA CYS A 122 21.71 17.79 7.30
C CYS A 122 23.02 18.56 7.39
N LYS A 123 23.49 19.12 6.27
CA LYS A 123 24.75 19.93 6.25
C LYS A 123 24.64 21.22 7.06
N ILE A 124 23.51 21.94 6.95
CA ILE A 124 23.28 23.17 7.69
C ILE A 124 23.28 22.90 9.19
N TYR A 125 22.50 21.93 9.63
CA TYR A 125 22.41 21.59 11.03
C TYR A 125 23.72 20.98 11.58
N ARG A 126 24.44 20.20 10.77
CA ARG A 126 25.75 19.66 11.15
C ARG A 126 26.74 20.78 11.38
N LYS A 127 26.78 21.76 10.48
CA LYS A 127 27.66 22.92 10.62
C LYS A 127 27.35 23.70 11.89
N SER A 128 26.07 23.99 12.17
CA SER A 128 25.65 24.66 13.42
C SER A 128 26.08 23.88 14.67
N TRP A 129 25.95 22.56 14.64
CA TRP A 129 26.40 21.66 15.71
C TRP A 129 27.90 21.75 15.93
N ASP A 130 28.69 21.60 14.86
CA ASP A 130 30.16 21.58 14.93
C ASP A 130 30.70 22.95 15.37
N ASP A 131 30.10 24.05 14.91
CA ASP A 131 30.47 25.41 15.32
C ASP A 131 30.21 25.64 16.82
N ALA A 132 29.10 25.17 17.38
CA ALA A 132 28.78 25.30 18.79
C ALA A 132 29.78 24.53 19.67
N TYR A 133 30.11 23.29 19.32
CA TYR A 133 31.07 22.49 20.07
C TYR A 133 32.51 22.98 19.92
N ALA A 134 32.89 23.58 18.80
CA ALA A 134 34.20 24.19 18.64
C ALA A 134 34.41 25.42 19.55
N VAL A 135 33.35 26.13 19.91
CA VAL A 135 33.37 27.22 20.89
C VAL A 135 33.55 26.69 22.32
N GLU A 136 32.84 25.63 22.69
CA GLU A 136 32.97 24.97 24.01
C GLU A 136 34.41 24.45 24.26
N GLU A 137 34.99 23.74 23.28
CA GLU A 137 36.37 23.25 23.41
C GLU A 137 37.41 24.37 23.59
N LYS A 138 37.21 25.55 22.97
CA LYS A 138 38.08 26.70 23.12
C LYS A 138 37.94 27.33 24.51
N SER A 139 36.69 27.50 24.98
CA SER A 139 36.45 28.07 26.32
C SER A 139 37.00 27.20 27.46
N GLU A 140 36.91 25.89 27.34
CA GLU A 140 37.53 24.95 28.31
C GLU A 140 39.06 24.99 28.29
N LYS A 141 39.69 25.14 27.09
CA LYS A 141 41.15 25.22 26.94
C LYS A 141 41.73 26.54 27.41
N GLU A 142 40.96 27.64 27.35
CA GLU A 142 41.41 28.98 27.76
C GLU A 142 41.13 29.29 29.25
N GLY A 143 40.53 28.35 30.00
CA GLY A 143 40.31 28.50 31.46
C GLY A 143 39.40 29.68 31.83
N ILE A 144 38.54 30.10 30.96
CA ILE A 144 37.60 31.20 31.19
C ILE A 144 36.46 30.67 32.04
N SER A 145 36.42 31.11 33.31
CA SER A 145 35.35 30.75 34.23
C SER A 145 34.02 31.35 33.78
N ASP A 146 32.96 30.62 34.03
CA ASP A 146 31.56 30.67 33.68
C ASP A 146 30.83 32.06 33.69
N HIS A 147 31.49 33.15 34.09
CA HIS A 147 30.82 34.44 34.27
C HIS A 147 30.97 35.45 33.12
N THR A 148 31.71 35.12 32.07
CA THR A 148 31.97 36.03 30.94
C THR A 148 31.39 35.58 29.60
N VAL A 149 30.87 34.35 29.53
CA VAL A 149 30.25 33.77 28.31
C VAL A 149 28.78 34.24 28.16
N GLU A 150 28.17 34.83 29.21
CA GLU A 150 26.77 35.27 29.19
C GLU A 150 26.46 36.43 28.19
N ASN A 151 27.45 37.06 27.61
CA ASN A 151 27.21 38.25 26.74
C ASN A 151 27.56 38.08 25.26
N THR A 152 28.01 36.91 24.81
CA THR A 152 28.33 36.68 23.40
C THR A 152 27.57 35.52 22.72
N CYS A 153 27.00 34.61 23.50
CA CYS A 153 26.04 33.64 23.02
C CYS A 153 24.99 33.51 24.15
N GLY A 154 23.80 34.05 23.97
CA GLY A 154 22.73 34.12 24.99
C GLY A 154 22.13 32.77 25.40
N TYR A 155 22.95 31.79 25.77
CA TYR A 155 22.45 30.45 26.13
C TYR A 155 23.06 29.96 27.45
N GLN A 156 22.18 29.70 28.42
CA GLN A 156 22.51 28.97 29.65
C GLN A 156 22.39 27.46 29.43
N ALA A 157 23.49 26.73 29.58
CA ALA A 157 23.52 25.27 29.53
C ALA A 157 22.97 24.66 30.81
N ALA A 158 21.64 24.61 30.96
CA ALA A 158 21.01 23.90 32.08
C ALA A 158 19.58 23.50 31.77
N SER A 159 19.36 22.55 30.82
CA SER A 159 18.07 21.80 30.75
C SER A 159 17.93 20.84 29.54
N GLY A 160 18.98 20.32 28.94
CA GLY A 160 18.84 19.39 27.81
C GLY A 160 18.29 20.04 26.53
N ASP A 161 18.48 21.33 26.38
CA ASP A 161 18.00 22.15 25.29
C ASP A 161 18.97 22.12 24.10
N ASN A 162 18.45 22.28 22.88
CA ASN A 162 19.23 22.39 21.63
C ASN A 162 19.99 23.73 21.56
N SER A 163 20.76 24.08 22.59
CA SER A 163 21.57 25.31 22.69
C SER A 163 22.62 25.46 21.57
N TRP A 164 22.88 24.39 20.83
CA TRP A 164 23.77 24.35 19.67
C TRP A 164 23.18 25.00 18.42
N ILE A 165 21.87 25.19 18.33
CA ILE A 165 21.24 25.86 17.18
C ILE A 165 21.36 27.37 17.37
N ASN A 166 22.07 28.03 16.46
CA ASN A 166 21.97 29.48 16.33
C ASN A 166 20.88 29.82 15.30
N PRO A 167 19.68 30.28 15.72
CA PRO A 167 18.55 30.50 14.81
C PRO A 167 18.88 31.47 13.69
N GLU A 168 19.65 32.53 13.95
CA GLU A 168 19.98 33.54 12.94
C GLU A 168 20.83 32.94 11.84
N ILE A 169 21.87 32.16 12.18
CA ILE A 169 22.75 31.50 11.21
C ILE A 169 21.95 30.46 10.41
N VAL A 170 21.22 29.59 11.10
CA VAL A 170 20.43 28.52 10.45
C VAL A 170 19.39 29.11 9.52
N ASP A 171 18.61 30.10 9.95
CA ASP A 171 17.57 30.74 9.14
C ASP A 171 18.15 31.43 7.90
N ASN A 172 19.30 32.07 8.02
CA ASN A 172 19.96 32.68 6.86
C ASN A 172 20.46 31.63 5.84
N GLU A 173 20.96 30.48 6.28
CA GLU A 173 21.35 29.40 5.37
C GLU A 173 20.12 28.73 4.74
N LEU A 174 19.03 28.54 5.50
CA LEU A 174 17.77 27.98 5.00
C LEU A 174 17.17 28.80 3.85
N LYS A 175 17.35 30.11 3.80
CA LYS A 175 16.90 30.96 2.67
C LYS A 175 17.49 30.52 1.32
N GLY A 176 18.64 29.86 1.32
CA GLY A 176 19.30 29.34 0.11
C GLY A 176 18.87 27.95 -0.30
N VAL A 177 18.13 27.22 0.52
CA VAL A 177 17.75 25.82 0.26
C VAL A 177 16.51 25.77 -0.63
N LEU A 178 16.63 25.14 -1.80
CA LEU A 178 15.47 24.94 -2.68
C LEU A 178 14.54 23.82 -2.16
N GLY A 179 13.25 23.96 -2.45
CA GLY A 179 12.26 22.94 -2.12
C GLY A 179 11.86 22.91 -0.65
N ILE A 180 11.96 24.03 0.07
CA ILE A 180 11.42 24.14 1.44
C ILE A 180 10.48 25.35 1.59
N THR A 181 9.62 25.23 2.58
CA THR A 181 8.90 26.36 3.20
C THR A 181 9.16 26.26 4.70
N PHE A 182 9.60 27.34 5.34
CA PHE A 182 10.04 27.26 6.72
C PHE A 182 9.67 28.51 7.54
N ARG A 183 9.65 28.37 8.85
CA ARG A 183 9.41 29.41 9.84
C ARG A 183 10.75 30.03 10.26
N MET A 184 10.85 31.35 10.22
CA MET A 184 11.99 32.06 10.78
C MET A 184 11.79 32.28 12.28
N ASP A 185 12.77 31.86 13.08
CA ASP A 185 12.79 32.08 14.52
C ASP A 185 13.50 33.41 14.88
N SER A 186 14.34 33.90 13.97
CA SER A 186 15.05 35.16 14.16
C SER A 186 14.28 36.33 13.58
N VAL A 187 13.59 37.07 14.42
CA VAL A 187 13.08 38.41 14.04
C VAL A 187 13.97 39.46 14.66
N SER A 188 15.13 39.70 14.05
CA SER A 188 15.87 40.94 14.31
C SER A 188 15.28 42.05 13.45
N SER A 189 14.08 42.52 13.81
CA SER A 189 13.47 43.68 13.17
C SER A 189 13.66 44.92 13.99
N LYS A 190 14.69 45.69 13.68
CA LYS A 190 14.69 47.13 13.93
C LYS A 190 14.69 48.01 12.68
N ASN A 191 14.80 47.48 11.47
CA ASN A 191 14.98 48.35 10.30
C ASN A 191 14.12 48.09 9.05
N ASP A 192 13.17 47.16 9.04
CA ASP A 192 12.31 46.92 7.85
C ASP A 192 10.81 47.14 8.11
N ALA A 193 10.48 48.04 9.07
CA ALA A 193 9.10 48.41 9.35
C ALA A 193 8.66 49.58 8.42
N LEU A 194 8.63 49.35 7.12
CA LEU A 194 7.88 50.19 6.18
C LEU A 194 7.22 49.26 5.13
N ASN A 195 5.93 49.05 5.31
CA ASN A 195 4.98 48.31 4.48
C ASN A 195 4.75 46.84 4.89
N GLU A 196 3.84 46.66 5.83
CA GLU A 196 2.70 45.75 5.81
C GLU A 196 2.14 45.62 7.22
N GLU A 197 0.82 45.69 7.38
CA GLU A 197 0.12 45.53 8.64
C GLU A 197 0.33 44.09 9.19
N THR A 198 1.42 43.91 9.96
CA THR A 198 1.62 42.66 10.71
C THR A 198 1.13 42.87 12.14
N HIS A 199 0.13 42.11 12.53
CA HIS A 199 -0.27 42.00 13.95
C HIS A 199 0.95 41.46 14.74
N SER A 200 1.28 42.12 15.81
CA SER A 200 2.40 41.78 16.71
C SER A 200 2.26 40.35 17.24
N GLY A 201 3.06 39.44 16.68
CA GLY A 201 3.10 38.03 17.09
C GLY A 201 3.26 37.00 15.96
N ASP A 202 3.12 37.39 14.69
CA ASP A 202 3.24 36.46 13.57
C ASP A 202 4.70 36.17 13.24
N THR A 203 5.07 34.91 13.41
CA THR A 203 6.36 34.38 12.96
C THR A 203 6.40 34.38 11.42
N MET A 204 7.45 34.91 10.82
CA MET A 204 7.58 35.00 9.35
C MET A 204 7.73 33.62 8.74
N ILE A 205 6.86 33.26 7.79
CA ILE A 205 6.96 32.05 6.98
C ILE A 205 7.60 32.40 5.62
N VAL A 206 8.72 31.77 5.32
CA VAL A 206 9.46 31.95 4.07
C VAL A 206 9.22 30.73 3.16
N GLU A 207 8.81 31.00 1.93
CA GLU A 207 8.66 29.95 0.91
C GLU A 207 9.75 30.08 -0.14
N ASN A 208 10.63 29.09 -0.20
CA ASN A 208 11.66 29.01 -1.21
C ASN A 208 11.12 28.39 -2.50
N PRO A 209 11.76 28.69 -3.66
CA PRO A 209 11.40 28.07 -4.93
C PRO A 209 11.46 26.55 -4.87
N TRP A 210 10.62 25.90 -5.68
CA TRP A 210 10.68 24.45 -5.87
C TRP A 210 12.05 24.02 -6.40
N ARG A 211 12.51 22.87 -5.94
CA ARG A 211 13.73 22.27 -6.44
C ARG A 211 13.50 21.71 -7.85
N PRO A 212 14.46 21.91 -8.81
CA PRO A 212 14.43 21.14 -10.05
C PRO A 212 14.47 19.63 -9.79
N ILE A 213 13.78 18.87 -10.65
CA ILE A 213 13.80 17.42 -10.58
C ILE A 213 15.21 16.85 -10.69
N MET A 214 15.45 15.74 -9.99
CA MET A 214 16.74 15.06 -10.02
C MET A 214 16.79 13.92 -11.04
N ASP A 215 17.99 13.50 -11.42
CA ASP A 215 18.20 12.22 -12.10
C ASP A 215 17.94 11.08 -11.09
N LEU A 216 17.00 10.20 -11.43
CA LEU A 216 16.62 9.09 -10.55
C LEU A 216 17.77 8.09 -10.34
N SER A 217 18.72 8.03 -11.25
CA SER A 217 19.94 7.20 -11.13
C SER A 217 20.91 7.68 -10.05
N GLU A 218 20.75 8.92 -9.56
CA GLU A 218 21.55 9.44 -8.43
C GLU A 218 21.06 8.90 -7.07
N VAL A 219 19.82 8.39 -6.98
CA VAL A 219 19.27 7.83 -5.73
C VAL A 219 19.97 6.50 -5.42
N PRO A 220 20.62 6.34 -4.26
CA PRO A 220 21.30 5.09 -3.93
C PRO A 220 20.32 3.94 -3.75
N PHE A 221 20.77 2.71 -4.05
CA PHE A 221 20.05 1.50 -3.64
C PHE A 221 20.01 1.40 -2.12
N VAL A 222 18.85 1.07 -1.55
CA VAL A 222 18.63 1.16 -0.09
C VAL A 222 18.64 -0.20 0.62
N TYR A 223 18.57 -1.30 -0.11
CA TYR A 223 18.39 -2.65 0.42
C TYR A 223 19.72 -3.41 0.56
N HIS A 224 20.68 -2.84 1.31
CA HIS A 224 21.98 -3.50 1.51
C HIS A 224 21.96 -4.62 2.56
N HIS A 225 21.00 -4.58 3.48
CA HIS A 225 20.82 -5.51 4.60
C HIS A 225 19.38 -6.01 4.61
N MET A 226 19.13 -7.16 3.96
CA MET A 226 17.78 -7.71 3.82
C MET A 226 17.16 -8.18 5.13
N GLU A 227 17.97 -8.45 6.15
CA GLU A 227 17.53 -8.77 7.51
C GLU A 227 16.72 -7.64 8.16
N ASP A 228 16.93 -6.38 7.78
CA ASP A 228 16.17 -5.23 8.27
C ASP A 228 14.73 -5.20 7.70
N PHE A 229 14.49 -5.97 6.65
CA PHE A 229 13.22 -6.03 5.93
C PHE A 229 12.52 -7.39 6.03
N GLU A 230 12.90 -8.21 6.99
CA GLU A 230 12.24 -9.49 7.23
C GLU A 230 10.74 -9.28 7.50
N HIS A 231 9.90 -10.03 6.80
CA HIS A 231 8.43 -9.91 6.83
C HIS A 231 7.85 -8.59 6.27
N LYS A 232 8.65 -7.82 5.53
CA LYS A 232 8.18 -6.58 4.87
C LYS A 232 8.09 -6.75 3.36
N ILE A 233 7.14 -6.02 2.77
CA ILE A 233 7.07 -5.83 1.32
C ILE A 233 8.20 -4.88 0.92
N ILE A 234 8.96 -5.27 -0.07
CA ILE A 234 10.01 -4.42 -0.65
C ILE A 234 9.39 -3.52 -1.71
N TYR A 235 9.51 -2.21 -1.53
CA TYR A 235 9.10 -1.21 -2.50
C TYR A 235 10.29 -0.78 -3.35
N TYR A 236 10.14 -0.82 -4.66
CA TYR A 236 11.22 -0.48 -5.59
C TYR A 236 10.75 0.50 -6.65
N GLU A 237 11.59 1.47 -7.00
CA GLU A 237 11.27 2.56 -7.91
C GLU A 237 12.24 2.59 -9.09
N THR A 238 11.72 2.49 -10.31
CA THR A 238 12.51 2.60 -11.54
C THR A 238 12.12 3.80 -12.39
N SER A 239 10.97 4.42 -12.11
CA SER A 239 10.54 5.64 -12.77
C SER A 239 9.76 6.57 -11.84
N ARG A 240 9.80 7.86 -12.11
CA ARG A 240 8.97 8.90 -11.47
C ARG A 240 8.21 9.69 -12.53
N GLY A 241 7.02 10.17 -12.14
CA GLY A 241 6.10 10.89 -13.00
C GLY A 241 5.09 9.96 -13.67
N CYS A 242 4.03 10.54 -14.25
CA CYS A 242 3.00 9.82 -14.98
C CYS A 242 2.63 10.62 -16.23
N PRO A 243 2.48 9.98 -17.42
CA PRO A 243 2.14 10.70 -18.64
C PRO A 243 0.67 11.12 -18.68
N PHE A 244 -0.18 10.49 -17.88
CA PHE A 244 -1.62 10.71 -17.86
C PHE A 244 -2.03 11.92 -17.03
N SER A 245 -3.27 12.39 -17.23
CA SER A 245 -3.80 13.62 -16.64
C SER A 245 -5.04 13.37 -15.79
N CYS A 246 -5.18 12.17 -15.23
CA CYS A 246 -6.36 11.81 -14.45
C CYS A 246 -6.59 12.81 -13.30
N SER A 247 -7.76 13.46 -13.28
CA SER A 247 -8.06 14.57 -12.37
C SER A 247 -8.22 14.16 -10.89
N TYR A 248 -8.38 12.88 -10.61
CA TYR A 248 -8.45 12.31 -9.26
C TYR A 248 -7.10 11.83 -8.71
N CYS A 249 -6.03 11.88 -9.51
CA CYS A 249 -4.76 11.22 -9.17
C CYS A 249 -3.64 12.24 -8.91
N LEU A 250 -3.05 12.17 -7.72
CA LEU A 250 -1.90 13.01 -7.35
C LEU A 250 -0.71 12.85 -8.30
N SER A 251 -0.51 11.66 -8.87
CA SER A 251 0.59 11.39 -9.80
C SER A 251 0.47 12.14 -11.13
N SER A 252 -0.71 12.69 -11.45
CA SER A 252 -0.91 13.51 -12.64
C SER A 252 -0.28 14.91 -12.55
N VAL A 253 0.17 15.33 -11.38
CA VAL A 253 0.81 16.63 -11.15
C VAL A 253 2.22 16.67 -11.73
N ASP A 254 3.00 15.60 -11.56
CA ASP A 254 4.34 15.49 -12.16
C ASP A 254 4.29 14.68 -13.46
N LYS A 255 4.19 15.39 -14.58
CA LYS A 255 4.15 14.81 -15.94
C LYS A 255 5.52 14.53 -16.54
N ARG A 256 6.59 14.88 -15.84
CA ARG A 256 7.95 14.71 -16.33
C ARG A 256 8.44 13.30 -16.01
N LEU A 257 8.28 12.43 -17.00
CA LEU A 257 8.78 11.06 -16.92
C LEU A 257 10.31 11.03 -16.88
N ARG A 258 10.84 10.31 -15.92
CA ARG A 258 12.26 10.01 -15.81
C ARG A 258 12.46 8.58 -15.32
N PHE A 259 13.46 7.94 -15.87
CA PHE A 259 13.75 6.53 -15.63
C PHE A 259 15.14 6.39 -15.03
N ARG A 260 15.25 5.44 -14.11
CA ARG A 260 16.54 4.99 -13.59
C ARG A 260 17.31 4.28 -14.69
N ASP A 261 18.64 4.41 -14.69
CA ASP A 261 19.52 3.70 -15.64
C ASP A 261 19.25 2.20 -15.61
N ILE A 262 19.04 1.62 -16.79
CA ILE A 262 18.57 0.21 -16.91
C ILE A 262 19.60 -0.80 -16.41
N GLU A 263 20.89 -0.51 -16.50
CA GLU A 263 21.93 -1.41 -16.02
C GLU A 263 22.04 -1.36 -14.48
N LEU A 264 21.75 -0.21 -13.87
CA LEU A 264 21.56 -0.13 -12.41
C LEU A 264 20.33 -0.94 -11.97
N VAL A 265 19.21 -0.79 -12.68
CA VAL A 265 17.98 -1.54 -12.39
C VAL A 265 18.23 -3.05 -12.45
N LYS A 266 18.86 -3.55 -13.50
CA LYS A 266 19.20 -4.99 -13.64
C LYS A 266 20.07 -5.49 -12.48
N LYS A 267 21.08 -4.71 -12.09
CA LYS A 267 21.94 -5.05 -10.95
C LYS A 267 21.17 -5.14 -9.63
N GLU A 268 20.25 -4.21 -9.42
CA GLU A 268 19.43 -4.15 -8.21
C GLU A 268 18.37 -5.27 -8.18
N LEU A 269 17.79 -5.60 -9.33
CA LEU A 269 16.91 -6.76 -9.49
C LEU A 269 17.65 -8.08 -9.21
N GLN A 270 18.90 -8.22 -9.71
CA GLN A 270 19.71 -9.39 -9.39
C GLN A 270 19.94 -9.53 -7.89
N PHE A 271 20.16 -8.43 -7.17
CA PHE A 271 20.27 -8.45 -5.72
C PHE A 271 19.02 -9.05 -5.07
N PHE A 272 17.82 -8.64 -5.47
CA PHE A 272 16.57 -9.20 -4.92
C PHE A 272 16.41 -10.68 -5.25
N LEU A 273 16.75 -11.09 -6.47
CA LEU A 273 16.70 -12.48 -6.90
C LEU A 273 17.69 -13.36 -6.13
N ASP A 274 18.94 -12.91 -5.93
CA ASP A 274 19.97 -13.62 -5.18
C ASP A 274 19.58 -13.81 -3.70
N HIS A 275 18.91 -12.80 -3.11
CA HIS A 275 18.43 -12.86 -1.73
C HIS A 275 17.06 -13.53 -1.59
N LYS A 276 16.49 -14.05 -2.69
CA LYS A 276 15.19 -14.73 -2.70
C LYS A 276 14.09 -13.94 -2.02
N VAL A 277 14.06 -12.63 -2.30
CA VAL A 277 13.03 -11.73 -1.77
C VAL A 277 11.65 -12.23 -2.20
N PRO A 278 10.72 -12.49 -1.27
CA PRO A 278 9.42 -13.08 -1.63
C PRO A 278 8.60 -12.19 -2.57
N GLN A 279 8.59 -10.88 -2.32
CA GLN A 279 7.83 -9.93 -3.12
C GLN A 279 8.54 -8.58 -3.24
N VAL A 280 8.60 -8.06 -4.47
CA VAL A 280 9.05 -6.71 -4.81
C VAL A 280 7.90 -5.97 -5.49
N LYS A 281 7.38 -4.91 -4.84
CA LYS A 281 6.34 -4.06 -5.42
C LYS A 281 6.98 -2.82 -6.03
N PHE A 282 6.81 -2.66 -7.34
CA PHE A 282 7.20 -1.44 -8.04
C PHE A 282 6.24 -0.30 -7.67
N VAL A 283 6.78 0.88 -7.43
CA VAL A 283 5.98 2.09 -7.14
C VAL A 283 5.88 3.03 -8.33
N ASP A 284 6.31 2.57 -9.49
CA ASP A 284 6.17 3.23 -10.78
C ASP A 284 4.69 3.37 -11.13
N ARG A 285 4.20 4.58 -11.41
CA ARG A 285 2.75 4.88 -11.54
C ARG A 285 2.09 4.37 -12.80
N THR A 286 2.85 4.14 -13.85
CA THR A 286 2.46 3.46 -15.08
C THR A 286 3.71 2.81 -15.63
N PHE A 287 4.01 1.64 -15.14
CA PHE A 287 5.26 0.95 -15.40
C PHE A 287 5.56 0.77 -16.89
N ASN A 288 4.53 0.44 -17.69
CA ASN A 288 4.65 0.18 -19.13
C ASN A 288 4.49 1.43 -20.02
N CYS A 289 4.59 2.65 -19.47
CA CYS A 289 4.50 3.88 -20.27
C CYS A 289 5.71 4.09 -21.21
N LYS A 290 6.79 3.33 -21.04
CA LYS A 290 7.95 3.27 -21.94
C LYS A 290 8.29 1.80 -22.20
N HIS A 291 7.85 1.30 -23.35
CA HIS A 291 7.94 -0.13 -23.70
C HIS A 291 9.35 -0.71 -23.64
N GLU A 292 10.38 0.03 -24.10
CA GLU A 292 11.76 -0.47 -24.04
C GLU A 292 12.22 -0.71 -22.59
N HIS A 293 11.72 0.11 -21.66
CA HIS A 293 12.06 -0.03 -20.24
C HIS A 293 11.36 -1.25 -19.60
N SER A 294 10.05 -1.37 -19.81
CA SER A 294 9.25 -2.51 -19.29
C SER A 294 9.74 -3.84 -19.87
N ILE A 295 9.96 -3.91 -21.19
CA ILE A 295 10.47 -5.10 -21.87
C ILE A 295 11.85 -5.50 -21.32
N ALA A 296 12.76 -4.53 -21.14
CA ALA A 296 14.09 -4.83 -20.61
C ALA A 296 14.05 -5.42 -19.20
N ILE A 297 13.16 -4.90 -18.34
CA ILE A 297 12.97 -5.39 -16.96
C ILE A 297 12.33 -6.78 -16.99
N TRP A 298 11.23 -6.96 -17.73
CA TRP A 298 10.50 -8.22 -17.79
C TRP A 298 11.33 -9.36 -18.39
N LYS A 299 12.11 -9.09 -19.46
CA LYS A 299 13.09 -10.06 -19.98
C LYS A 299 14.10 -10.46 -18.91
N TYR A 300 14.65 -9.45 -18.19
CA TYR A 300 15.66 -9.72 -17.18
C TYR A 300 15.14 -10.62 -16.04
N ILE A 301 13.98 -10.29 -15.46
CA ILE A 301 13.40 -11.09 -14.37
C ILE A 301 12.98 -12.48 -14.82
N MET A 302 12.53 -12.64 -16.06
CA MET A 302 12.19 -13.93 -16.65
C MET A 302 13.43 -14.80 -16.84
N GLU A 303 14.51 -14.24 -17.41
CA GLU A 303 15.76 -14.95 -17.68
C GLU A 303 16.53 -15.37 -16.42
N HIS A 304 16.35 -14.60 -15.32
CA HIS A 304 17.06 -14.82 -14.05
C HIS A 304 16.12 -15.30 -12.93
N ASP A 305 14.93 -15.78 -13.26
CA ASP A 305 13.93 -16.22 -12.28
C ASP A 305 14.48 -17.27 -11.32
N ASN A 306 14.35 -17.01 -10.03
CA ASN A 306 14.79 -17.88 -8.94
C ASN A 306 13.71 -18.86 -8.45
N GLY A 307 12.51 -18.85 -9.07
CA GLY A 307 11.37 -19.69 -8.70
C GLY A 307 10.62 -19.23 -7.42
N ILE A 308 11.01 -18.12 -6.80
CA ILE A 308 10.45 -17.63 -5.53
C ILE A 308 9.90 -16.22 -5.65
N THR A 309 10.71 -15.27 -6.15
CA THR A 309 10.38 -13.85 -6.14
C THR A 309 9.17 -13.56 -7.02
N ASN A 310 8.25 -12.76 -6.50
CA ASN A 310 7.12 -12.15 -7.20
C ASN A 310 7.39 -10.66 -7.40
N PHE A 311 7.10 -10.16 -8.59
CA PHE A 311 7.22 -8.74 -8.94
C PHE A 311 5.84 -8.18 -9.26
N HIS A 312 5.46 -7.10 -8.56
CA HIS A 312 4.16 -6.46 -8.69
C HIS A 312 4.31 -5.11 -9.39
N PHE A 313 3.53 -4.88 -10.46
CA PHE A 313 3.59 -3.68 -11.30
C PHE A 313 2.21 -3.04 -11.46
N GLU A 314 2.16 -1.69 -11.42
CA GLU A 314 0.99 -0.91 -11.83
C GLU A 314 1.09 -0.63 -13.34
N VAL A 315 0.14 -1.10 -14.14
CA VAL A 315 0.18 -0.97 -15.61
C VAL A 315 -1.09 -0.36 -16.19
N ALA A 316 -0.97 0.30 -17.34
CA ALA A 316 -2.10 0.59 -18.20
C ALA A 316 -2.22 -0.54 -19.23
N ALA A 317 -3.24 -1.39 -19.09
CA ALA A 317 -3.35 -2.60 -19.90
C ALA A 317 -3.58 -2.29 -21.39
N ASP A 318 -4.32 -1.24 -21.70
CA ASP A 318 -4.65 -0.84 -23.08
C ASP A 318 -3.47 -0.31 -23.90
N ILE A 319 -2.32 -0.02 -23.28
CA ILE A 319 -1.11 0.35 -24.01
C ILE A 319 -0.11 -0.81 -24.13
N LEU A 320 -0.36 -1.98 -23.53
CA LEU A 320 0.49 -3.16 -23.71
C LEU A 320 0.59 -3.53 -25.19
N ASN A 321 1.82 -3.74 -25.66
CA ASN A 321 2.10 -4.17 -27.03
C ASN A 321 2.28 -5.68 -27.13
N GLU A 322 2.42 -6.21 -28.35
CA GLU A 322 2.50 -7.64 -28.59
C GLU A 322 3.72 -8.28 -27.94
N GLU A 323 4.89 -7.63 -27.99
CA GLU A 323 6.12 -8.14 -27.38
C GLU A 323 6.00 -8.25 -25.84
N GLU A 324 5.34 -7.28 -25.21
CA GLU A 324 5.05 -7.30 -23.77
C GLU A 324 4.11 -8.43 -23.39
N LEU A 325 3.07 -8.68 -24.19
CA LEU A 325 2.11 -9.75 -23.97
C LEU A 325 2.76 -11.14 -24.15
N GLU A 326 3.54 -11.33 -25.21
CA GLU A 326 4.28 -12.57 -25.43
C GLU A 326 5.27 -12.88 -24.30
N LEU A 327 5.91 -11.86 -23.71
CA LEU A 327 6.77 -12.02 -22.55
C LEU A 327 5.97 -12.47 -21.32
N LEU A 328 4.84 -11.82 -21.04
CA LEU A 328 3.99 -12.18 -19.91
C LEU A 328 3.50 -13.63 -20.01
N GLU A 329 3.09 -14.07 -21.19
CA GLU A 329 2.62 -15.45 -21.44
C GLU A 329 3.70 -16.52 -21.17
N GLN A 330 4.97 -16.18 -21.34
CA GLN A 330 6.11 -17.11 -21.16
C GLN A 330 6.63 -17.15 -19.71
N MET A 331 6.19 -16.26 -18.85
CA MET A 331 6.68 -16.18 -17.46
C MET A 331 6.21 -17.36 -16.62
N ARG A 332 6.99 -17.73 -15.61
CA ARG A 332 6.57 -18.69 -14.59
C ARG A 332 5.30 -18.22 -13.89
N PRO A 333 4.32 -19.11 -13.61
CA PRO A 333 3.17 -18.76 -12.78
C PRO A 333 3.58 -18.14 -11.43
N GLY A 334 3.07 -16.93 -11.16
CA GLY A 334 3.37 -16.18 -9.95
C GLY A 334 4.68 -15.37 -9.97
N LEU A 335 5.40 -15.28 -11.09
CA LEU A 335 6.53 -14.37 -11.23
C LEU A 335 6.07 -12.91 -11.25
N VAL A 336 4.97 -12.63 -11.93
CA VAL A 336 4.43 -11.28 -12.12
C VAL A 336 3.01 -11.17 -11.59
N GLN A 337 2.72 -10.02 -10.98
CA GLN A 337 1.39 -9.54 -10.63
C GLN A 337 1.19 -8.17 -11.27
N LEU A 338 0.03 -7.96 -11.90
CA LEU A 338 -0.34 -6.71 -12.53
C LEU A 338 -1.52 -6.07 -11.80
N GLU A 339 -1.38 -4.79 -11.45
CA GLU A 339 -2.46 -3.94 -10.95
C GLU A 339 -2.92 -3.04 -12.10
N ILE A 340 -4.19 -3.16 -12.48
CA ILE A 340 -4.79 -2.56 -13.66
C ILE A 340 -5.95 -1.68 -13.20
N GLY A 341 -5.74 -0.37 -13.19
CA GLY A 341 -6.80 0.56 -12.87
C GLY A 341 -7.79 0.68 -14.03
N VAL A 342 -9.03 0.26 -13.86
CA VAL A 342 -10.16 0.53 -14.77
C VAL A 342 -10.88 1.80 -14.35
N GLN A 343 -11.21 1.89 -13.09
CA GLN A 343 -11.88 2.96 -12.35
C GLN A 343 -13.38 3.05 -12.62
N SER A 344 -13.81 3.03 -13.88
CA SER A 344 -15.20 3.01 -14.35
C SER A 344 -15.23 2.51 -15.80
N THR A 345 -16.34 1.94 -16.26
CA THR A 345 -16.61 1.65 -17.68
C THR A 345 -17.55 2.67 -18.32
N ASN A 346 -18.07 3.63 -17.51
CA ASN A 346 -18.91 4.72 -18.00
C ASN A 346 -18.06 5.73 -18.78
N MET A 347 -18.25 5.80 -20.08
CA MET A 347 -17.47 6.69 -20.96
C MET A 347 -17.58 8.17 -20.61
N LYS A 348 -18.73 8.61 -20.06
CA LYS A 348 -18.89 10.00 -19.62
C LYS A 348 -18.02 10.29 -18.40
N THR A 349 -18.01 9.39 -17.44
CA THR A 349 -17.14 9.44 -16.26
C THR A 349 -15.66 9.45 -16.66
N ILE A 350 -15.25 8.51 -17.54
CA ILE A 350 -13.86 8.38 -18.02
C ILE A 350 -13.39 9.68 -18.71
N GLN A 351 -14.22 10.29 -19.54
CA GLN A 351 -13.89 11.57 -20.19
C GLN A 351 -13.76 12.71 -19.18
N GLU A 352 -14.69 12.80 -18.23
CA GLU A 352 -14.72 13.87 -17.23
C GLU A 352 -13.53 13.83 -16.29
N ILE A 353 -13.10 12.64 -15.87
CA ILE A 353 -11.91 12.49 -15.04
C ILE A 353 -10.59 12.54 -15.82
N HIS A 354 -10.63 12.94 -17.09
CA HIS A 354 -9.49 13.02 -18.00
C HIS A 354 -8.67 11.73 -18.09
N ARG A 355 -9.33 10.58 -17.92
CA ARG A 355 -8.67 9.28 -18.07
C ARG A 355 -8.68 8.84 -19.52
N VAL A 356 -7.52 8.43 -20.03
CA VAL A 356 -7.39 7.79 -21.34
C VAL A 356 -7.42 6.28 -21.11
N MET A 357 -8.49 5.62 -21.53
CA MET A 357 -8.64 4.17 -21.42
C MET A 357 -9.65 3.67 -22.47
N ASP A 358 -9.31 2.56 -23.10
CA ASP A 358 -10.20 1.78 -23.99
C ASP A 358 -10.55 0.47 -23.28
N PHE A 359 -11.75 0.40 -22.68
CA PHE A 359 -12.18 -0.76 -21.90
C PHE A 359 -12.32 -2.03 -22.76
N GLU A 360 -12.71 -1.91 -24.04
CA GLU A 360 -12.79 -3.07 -24.93
C GLU A 360 -11.39 -3.69 -25.14
N LYS A 361 -10.39 -2.84 -25.34
CA LYS A 361 -8.99 -3.27 -25.45
C LYS A 361 -8.46 -3.85 -24.14
N VAL A 362 -8.73 -3.19 -23.01
CA VAL A 362 -8.40 -3.73 -21.66
C VAL A 362 -8.99 -5.11 -21.48
N SER A 363 -10.29 -5.29 -21.80
CA SER A 363 -10.99 -6.58 -21.66
C SER A 363 -10.34 -7.69 -22.48
N LYS A 364 -9.95 -7.40 -23.72
CA LYS A 364 -9.27 -8.37 -24.60
C LYS A 364 -7.92 -8.78 -24.04
N ILE A 365 -7.15 -7.82 -23.54
CA ILE A 365 -5.82 -8.06 -22.98
C ILE A 365 -5.91 -8.82 -21.66
N VAL A 366 -6.81 -8.43 -20.77
CA VAL A 366 -7.02 -9.12 -19.49
C VAL A 366 -7.39 -10.59 -19.71
N ARG A 367 -8.33 -10.87 -20.65
CA ARG A 367 -8.68 -12.26 -21.00
C ARG A 367 -7.52 -13.04 -21.58
N ARG A 368 -6.72 -12.43 -22.47
CA ARG A 368 -5.55 -13.07 -23.06
C ARG A 368 -4.51 -13.47 -21.99
N ILE A 369 -4.23 -12.58 -21.05
CA ILE A 369 -3.33 -12.86 -19.92
C ILE A 369 -3.93 -13.95 -19.01
N GLN A 370 -5.24 -13.92 -18.79
CA GLN A 370 -5.93 -14.93 -17.99
C GLN A 370 -5.91 -16.32 -18.64
N ASP A 371 -6.06 -16.40 -19.96
CA ASP A 371 -5.98 -17.66 -20.71
C ASP A 371 -4.60 -18.31 -20.58
N ALA A 372 -3.54 -17.53 -20.43
CA ALA A 372 -2.20 -18.04 -20.14
C ALA A 372 -2.07 -18.61 -18.71
N GLY A 373 -2.85 -18.10 -17.75
CA GLY A 373 -3.00 -18.66 -16.40
C GLY A 373 -1.75 -18.56 -15.52
N ASN A 374 -0.88 -17.60 -15.77
CA ASN A 374 0.41 -17.48 -15.10
C ASN A 374 0.66 -16.13 -14.40
N VAL A 375 -0.12 -15.10 -14.69
CA VAL A 375 -0.01 -13.76 -14.12
C VAL A 375 -1.21 -13.47 -13.23
N HIS A 376 -0.97 -12.99 -12.02
CA HIS A 376 -2.02 -12.51 -11.12
C HIS A 376 -2.49 -11.11 -11.57
N GLN A 377 -3.76 -10.97 -11.86
CA GLN A 377 -4.36 -9.70 -12.31
C GLN A 377 -5.25 -9.12 -11.21
N HIS A 378 -5.01 -7.86 -10.87
CA HIS A 378 -5.76 -7.07 -9.91
C HIS A 378 -6.39 -5.89 -10.66
N LEU A 379 -7.72 -5.80 -10.67
CA LEU A 379 -8.48 -4.75 -11.34
C LEU A 379 -9.16 -3.84 -10.32
N ASP A 380 -9.16 -2.52 -10.58
CA ASP A 380 -9.67 -1.51 -9.66
C ASP A 380 -10.84 -0.73 -10.24
N LEU A 381 -11.85 -0.46 -9.39
CA LEU A 381 -12.93 0.48 -9.61
C LEU A 381 -12.95 1.56 -8.51
N ILE A 382 -13.44 2.75 -8.83
CA ILE A 382 -13.59 3.86 -7.87
C ILE A 382 -15.04 4.32 -7.84
N ALA A 383 -15.69 4.20 -6.69
CA ALA A 383 -17.02 4.76 -6.45
C ALA A 383 -16.93 6.26 -6.09
N GLY A 384 -17.93 7.02 -6.50
CA GLY A 384 -18.03 8.45 -6.23
C GLY A 384 -17.41 9.37 -7.28
N LEU A 385 -17.04 8.82 -8.43
CA LEU A 385 -16.60 9.62 -9.58
C LEU A 385 -17.74 10.46 -10.18
N PRO A 386 -17.44 11.60 -10.85
CA PRO A 386 -18.45 12.40 -11.53
C PRO A 386 -19.23 11.60 -12.57
N TYR A 387 -20.54 11.88 -12.67
CA TYR A 387 -21.47 11.24 -13.61
C TYR A 387 -21.66 9.73 -13.42
N GLU A 388 -21.33 9.19 -12.26
CA GLU A 388 -21.51 7.79 -11.93
C GLU A 388 -22.42 7.64 -10.70
N ASP A 389 -23.68 7.25 -10.95
CA ASP A 389 -24.63 6.84 -9.92
C ASP A 389 -24.48 5.34 -9.63
N VAL A 390 -25.29 4.81 -8.71
CA VAL A 390 -25.23 3.40 -8.31
C VAL A 390 -25.52 2.46 -9.48
N GLU A 391 -26.44 2.82 -10.39
CA GLU A 391 -26.77 1.99 -11.55
C GLU A 391 -25.60 1.92 -12.52
N SER A 392 -24.99 3.07 -12.83
CA SER A 392 -23.77 3.14 -13.65
C SER A 392 -22.61 2.40 -13.02
N PHE A 393 -22.41 2.53 -11.69
CA PHE A 393 -21.38 1.79 -10.98
C PHE A 393 -21.64 0.27 -10.99
N ALA A 394 -22.91 -0.16 -10.87
CA ALA A 394 -23.27 -1.56 -10.97
C ALA A 394 -22.91 -2.15 -12.33
N HIS A 395 -23.12 -1.41 -13.43
CA HIS A 395 -22.67 -1.82 -14.76
C HIS A 395 -21.14 -1.92 -14.84
N SER A 396 -20.41 -0.93 -14.33
CA SER A 396 -18.96 -0.97 -14.29
C SER A 396 -18.44 -2.17 -13.47
N PHE A 397 -19.12 -2.47 -12.35
CA PHE A 397 -18.80 -3.63 -11.52
C PHE A 397 -19.01 -4.95 -12.29
N ASP A 398 -20.17 -5.13 -12.91
CA ASP A 398 -20.51 -6.36 -13.65
C ASP A 398 -19.58 -6.56 -14.86
N ASP A 399 -19.25 -5.49 -15.59
CA ASP A 399 -18.29 -5.49 -16.71
C ASP A 399 -16.91 -6.00 -16.27
N VAL A 400 -16.37 -5.48 -15.15
CA VAL A 400 -15.05 -5.85 -14.64
C VAL A 400 -15.07 -7.22 -13.96
N TYR A 401 -16.12 -7.53 -13.21
CA TYR A 401 -16.30 -8.85 -12.58
C TYR A 401 -16.40 -9.97 -13.63
N ALA A 402 -17.02 -9.72 -14.79
CA ALA A 402 -17.10 -10.68 -15.89
C ALA A 402 -15.74 -11.04 -16.51
N LEU A 403 -14.70 -10.26 -16.25
CA LEU A 403 -13.32 -10.58 -16.61
C LEU A 403 -12.67 -11.58 -15.64
N LYS A 404 -13.31 -11.87 -14.51
CA LYS A 404 -12.86 -12.81 -13.47
C LYS A 404 -11.39 -12.58 -13.04
N PRO A 405 -10.98 -11.35 -12.70
CA PRO A 405 -9.61 -11.10 -12.24
C PRO A 405 -9.32 -11.90 -10.96
N GLU A 406 -8.04 -12.10 -10.65
CA GLU A 406 -7.65 -12.74 -9.39
C GLU A 406 -8.04 -11.89 -8.18
N GLN A 407 -8.07 -10.57 -8.32
CA GLN A 407 -8.51 -9.63 -7.30
C GLN A 407 -9.28 -8.48 -7.93
N LEU A 408 -10.41 -8.10 -7.32
CA LEU A 408 -11.22 -6.94 -7.69
C LEU A 408 -11.26 -5.99 -6.50
N GLN A 409 -10.69 -4.81 -6.66
CA GLN A 409 -10.70 -3.78 -5.63
C GLN A 409 -11.76 -2.71 -5.92
N LEU A 410 -12.60 -2.45 -4.94
CA LEU A 410 -13.52 -1.33 -4.95
C LEU A 410 -12.92 -0.22 -4.07
N GLY A 411 -12.53 0.88 -4.71
CA GLY A 411 -12.06 2.09 -4.02
C GLY A 411 -13.18 3.12 -3.92
N PHE A 412 -12.97 4.11 -3.05
CA PHE A 412 -13.84 5.29 -2.93
C PHE A 412 -13.02 6.53 -3.23
N LEU A 413 -13.62 7.49 -3.95
CA LEU A 413 -12.94 8.73 -4.30
C LEU A 413 -12.38 9.40 -3.05
N LYS A 414 -11.09 9.78 -3.09
CA LYS A 414 -10.35 10.45 -2.01
C LYS A 414 -9.94 11.84 -2.48
N GLY A 415 -10.09 12.80 -1.62
CA GLY A 415 -10.39 14.15 -1.95
C GLY A 415 -9.43 15.19 -2.19
N SER A 416 -8.18 15.17 -2.50
CA SER A 416 -7.50 16.47 -2.67
C SER A 416 -7.57 17.09 -4.09
N PHE A 417 -7.66 16.29 -5.13
CA PHE A 417 -7.50 16.76 -6.51
C PHE A 417 -8.76 17.29 -7.20
N MET A 418 -9.93 16.87 -6.77
CA MET A 418 -11.19 17.36 -7.32
C MET A 418 -11.67 18.66 -6.66
N GLN A 419 -10.82 19.31 -5.84
CA GLN A 419 -11.19 20.53 -5.08
C GLN A 419 -11.65 21.68 -5.99
N GLU A 420 -11.03 21.85 -7.16
CA GLU A 420 -11.42 22.90 -8.12
C GLU A 420 -12.86 22.73 -8.65
N HIS A 421 -13.39 21.50 -8.64
CA HIS A 421 -14.71 21.14 -9.16
C HIS A 421 -15.68 20.66 -8.07
N GLN A 422 -15.32 20.76 -6.79
CA GLN A 422 -16.16 20.27 -5.68
C GLN A 422 -17.57 20.87 -5.69
N GLU A 423 -17.68 22.17 -5.90
CA GLU A 423 -18.99 22.85 -5.97
C GLU A 423 -19.79 22.40 -7.19
N GLU A 424 -19.13 22.30 -8.35
CA GLU A 424 -19.75 21.87 -9.61
C GLU A 424 -20.31 20.46 -9.51
N TYR A 425 -19.58 19.53 -8.91
CA TYR A 425 -19.98 18.13 -8.77
C TYR A 425 -20.70 17.83 -7.44
N GLY A 426 -20.83 18.82 -6.56
CA GLY A 426 -21.43 18.66 -5.24
C GLY A 426 -20.74 17.60 -4.41
N ILE A 427 -19.42 17.47 -4.56
CA ILE A 427 -18.63 16.47 -3.85
C ILE A 427 -18.38 16.96 -2.42
N VAL A 428 -18.69 16.10 -1.46
CA VAL A 428 -18.38 16.32 -0.05
C VAL A 428 -17.54 15.16 0.45
N HIS A 429 -16.40 15.49 1.05
CA HIS A 429 -15.45 14.53 1.62
C HIS A 429 -15.49 14.56 3.15
N LYS A 430 -14.97 13.49 3.78
CA LYS A 430 -14.65 13.48 5.21
C LYS A 430 -13.68 14.62 5.53
N ALA A 431 -13.82 15.21 6.72
CA ALA A 431 -12.96 16.30 7.18
C ALA A 431 -11.50 15.85 7.47
N HIS A 432 -11.31 14.57 7.72
CA HIS A 432 -10.02 13.97 8.09
C HIS A 432 -9.53 12.97 7.05
N PRO A 433 -8.20 12.80 6.90
CA PRO A 433 -7.63 11.78 6.04
C PRO A 433 -8.24 10.38 6.29
N PRO A 434 -8.43 9.61 5.26
CA PRO A 434 -8.02 9.80 3.87
C PRO A 434 -8.98 10.63 3.00
N TYR A 435 -9.77 11.54 3.55
CA TYR A 435 -10.71 12.44 2.86
C TYR A 435 -11.63 11.70 1.88
N GLU A 436 -12.14 10.57 2.31
CA GLU A 436 -13.01 9.74 1.50
C GLU A 436 -14.35 10.45 1.24
N VAL A 437 -14.90 10.27 0.04
CA VAL A 437 -16.17 10.85 -0.36
C VAL A 437 -17.32 10.42 0.57
N LEU A 438 -18.14 11.38 0.95
CA LEU A 438 -19.39 11.15 1.69
C LEU A 438 -20.58 11.09 0.72
N TYR A 439 -20.67 12.04 -0.20
CA TYR A 439 -21.68 12.05 -1.27
C TYR A 439 -21.27 12.98 -2.42
N THR A 440 -21.97 12.85 -3.55
CA THR A 440 -21.81 13.71 -4.73
C THR A 440 -23.19 14.08 -5.27
N LYS A 441 -23.26 14.77 -6.42
CA LYS A 441 -24.54 14.97 -7.12
C LYS A 441 -25.21 13.67 -7.58
N TRP A 442 -24.44 12.59 -7.74
CA TRP A 442 -24.89 11.33 -8.34
C TRP A 442 -25.11 10.20 -7.33
N ILE A 443 -24.37 10.20 -6.22
CA ILE A 443 -24.53 9.22 -5.14
C ILE A 443 -24.76 9.90 -3.81
N SER A 444 -25.74 9.42 -3.06
CA SER A 444 -26.02 9.82 -1.68
C SER A 444 -25.06 9.15 -0.69
N TYR A 445 -25.08 9.57 0.56
CA TYR A 445 -24.32 8.87 1.60
C TYR A 445 -24.85 7.47 1.89
N GLU A 446 -26.15 7.25 1.73
CA GLU A 446 -26.76 5.91 1.81
C GLU A 446 -26.23 5.00 0.71
N ASP A 447 -26.09 5.52 -0.53
CA ASP A 447 -25.47 4.78 -1.63
C ASP A 447 -23.99 4.43 -1.32
N VAL A 448 -23.24 5.37 -0.75
CA VAL A 448 -21.84 5.10 -0.34
C VAL A 448 -21.78 3.99 0.70
N LEU A 449 -22.68 3.98 1.69
CA LEU A 449 -22.75 2.91 2.69
C LEU A 449 -23.10 1.56 2.07
N ARG A 450 -24.06 1.54 1.13
CA ARG A 450 -24.42 0.34 0.37
C ARG A 450 -23.22 -0.21 -0.41
N LEU A 451 -22.50 0.65 -1.13
CA LEU A 451 -21.30 0.26 -1.90
C LEU A 451 -20.16 -0.22 -1.01
N LYS A 452 -20.02 0.31 0.21
CA LYS A 452 -19.07 -0.21 1.22
C LYS A 452 -19.43 -1.59 1.72
N GLY A 453 -20.70 -1.89 1.90
CA GLY A 453 -21.16 -3.23 2.20
C GLY A 453 -20.82 -4.22 1.08
N ILE A 454 -20.97 -3.80 -0.18
CA ILE A 454 -20.58 -4.61 -1.35
C ILE A 454 -19.05 -4.81 -1.40
N GLU A 455 -18.26 -3.75 -1.18
CA GLU A 455 -16.79 -3.85 -1.08
C GLU A 455 -16.36 -4.89 -0.04
N GLU A 456 -16.95 -4.85 1.16
CA GLU A 456 -16.66 -5.83 2.22
C GLU A 456 -16.99 -7.26 1.76
N MET A 457 -18.11 -7.47 1.09
CA MET A 457 -18.50 -8.79 0.58
C MET A 457 -17.57 -9.29 -0.53
N VAL A 458 -17.13 -8.41 -1.42
CA VAL A 458 -16.12 -8.74 -2.45
C VAL A 458 -14.79 -9.13 -1.78
N GLU A 459 -14.33 -8.38 -0.80
CA GLU A 459 -13.09 -8.69 -0.07
C GLU A 459 -13.19 -10.05 0.66
N VAL A 460 -14.32 -10.31 1.31
CA VAL A 460 -14.54 -11.53 2.09
C VAL A 460 -14.73 -12.76 1.21
N TYR A 461 -15.53 -12.67 0.15
CA TYR A 461 -16.02 -13.83 -0.60
C TYR A 461 -15.38 -14.00 -1.98
N TYR A 462 -14.87 -12.95 -2.59
CA TYR A 462 -14.15 -13.01 -3.85
C TYR A 462 -12.64 -12.96 -3.66
N ASN A 463 -12.10 -11.85 -3.13
CA ASN A 463 -10.66 -11.62 -3.03
C ASN A 463 -9.94 -12.60 -2.10
N SER A 464 -10.64 -13.13 -1.09
CA SER A 464 -10.09 -14.16 -0.21
C SER A 464 -9.79 -15.48 -0.93
N ARG A 465 -10.37 -15.70 -2.10
CA ARG A 465 -10.27 -16.95 -2.89
C ARG A 465 -10.73 -18.22 -2.15
N GLN A 466 -11.48 -18.08 -1.05
CA GLN A 466 -11.91 -19.21 -0.23
C GLN A 466 -13.23 -19.81 -0.68
N PHE A 467 -13.99 -19.08 -1.47
CA PHE A 467 -15.37 -19.42 -1.83
C PHE A 467 -15.58 -19.45 -3.34
N THR A 468 -14.53 -19.68 -4.12
CA THR A 468 -14.53 -19.52 -5.58
C THR A 468 -15.69 -20.28 -6.23
N HIS A 469 -15.80 -21.59 -5.99
CA HIS A 469 -16.86 -22.40 -6.61
C HIS A 469 -18.23 -22.10 -6.01
N THR A 470 -18.29 -21.76 -4.71
CA THR A 470 -19.55 -21.38 -4.06
C THR A 470 -20.10 -20.08 -4.63
N MET A 471 -19.24 -19.09 -4.87
CA MET A 471 -19.66 -17.81 -5.46
C MET A 471 -20.06 -17.97 -6.93
N GLU A 472 -19.35 -18.78 -7.71
CA GLU A 472 -19.73 -19.15 -9.08
C GLU A 472 -21.10 -19.85 -9.13
N GLU A 473 -21.40 -20.66 -8.13
CA GLU A 473 -22.69 -21.33 -8.03
C GLU A 473 -23.79 -20.37 -7.60
N LEU A 474 -23.49 -19.46 -6.66
CA LEU A 474 -24.43 -18.46 -6.16
C LEU A 474 -24.77 -17.40 -7.23
N GLU A 475 -23.81 -17.04 -8.06
CA GLU A 475 -24.01 -16.10 -9.18
C GLU A 475 -25.14 -16.53 -10.12
N LYS A 476 -25.36 -17.83 -10.30
CA LYS A 476 -26.43 -18.38 -11.16
C LYS A 476 -27.86 -18.11 -10.65
N GLU A 477 -27.97 -17.75 -9.37
CA GLU A 477 -29.25 -17.43 -8.72
C GLU A 477 -29.63 -15.95 -8.82
N TYR A 478 -28.81 -15.12 -9.46
CA TYR A 478 -28.98 -13.67 -9.55
C TYR A 478 -28.87 -13.19 -11.00
N ASP A 479 -29.51 -12.04 -11.27
CA ASP A 479 -29.48 -11.42 -12.61
C ASP A 479 -28.10 -10.83 -12.92
N SER A 480 -27.33 -10.45 -11.90
CA SER A 480 -25.97 -9.93 -12.04
C SER A 480 -25.12 -10.20 -10.80
N ALA A 481 -23.79 -10.11 -10.99
CA ALA A 481 -22.85 -10.23 -9.87
C ALA A 481 -23.04 -9.09 -8.85
N PHE A 482 -23.27 -7.86 -9.33
CA PHE A 482 -23.56 -6.74 -8.42
C PHE A 482 -24.78 -7.02 -7.55
N ALA A 483 -25.87 -7.49 -8.13
CA ALA A 483 -27.09 -7.83 -7.39
C ALA A 483 -26.85 -8.93 -6.34
N MET A 484 -26.01 -9.91 -6.65
CA MET A 484 -25.62 -10.96 -5.70
C MET A 484 -24.87 -10.38 -4.50
N TYR A 485 -23.84 -9.57 -4.72
CA TYR A 485 -23.06 -8.97 -3.64
C TYR A 485 -23.85 -7.95 -2.83
N ASP A 486 -24.72 -7.19 -3.49
CA ASP A 486 -25.65 -6.26 -2.83
C ASP A 486 -26.60 -7.00 -1.87
N ARG A 487 -27.19 -8.10 -2.33
CA ARG A 487 -28.07 -8.92 -1.48
C ARG A 487 -27.33 -9.56 -0.31
N LEU A 488 -26.07 -9.97 -0.54
CA LEU A 488 -25.23 -10.53 0.51
C LEU A 488 -24.84 -9.47 1.55
N ALA A 489 -24.51 -8.24 1.10
CA ALA A 489 -24.25 -7.10 1.98
C ALA A 489 -25.48 -6.75 2.84
N ALA A 490 -26.66 -6.69 2.22
CA ALA A 490 -27.91 -6.45 2.95
C ALA A 490 -28.17 -7.54 4.03
N TYR A 491 -27.84 -8.80 3.74
CA TYR A 491 -27.95 -9.87 4.73
C TYR A 491 -26.99 -9.70 5.91
N TYR A 492 -25.76 -9.24 5.64
CA TYR A 492 -24.78 -8.93 6.68
C TYR A 492 -25.27 -7.79 7.58
N GLU A 493 -25.90 -6.77 7.01
CA GLU A 493 -26.52 -5.67 7.75
C GLU A 493 -27.71 -6.15 8.57
N GLU A 494 -28.65 -6.91 7.99
CA GLU A 494 -29.80 -7.51 8.67
C GLU A 494 -29.41 -8.37 9.90
N LYS A 495 -28.22 -8.98 9.86
CA LYS A 495 -27.69 -9.86 10.91
C LYS A 495 -26.67 -9.18 11.81
N GLU A 496 -26.37 -7.91 11.58
CA GLU A 496 -25.34 -7.13 12.29
C GLU A 496 -23.95 -7.80 12.26
N TYR A 497 -23.64 -8.56 11.19
CA TYR A 497 -22.38 -9.30 11.07
C TYR A 497 -21.18 -8.38 10.81
N HIS A 498 -21.38 -7.22 10.20
CA HIS A 498 -20.34 -6.22 9.99
C HIS A 498 -19.78 -5.61 11.30
N ALA A 499 -20.53 -5.72 12.41
CA ALA A 499 -20.09 -5.19 13.70
C ALA A 499 -19.02 -6.05 14.40
N VAL A 500 -18.73 -7.26 13.89
CA VAL A 500 -17.84 -8.23 14.53
C VAL A 500 -16.91 -8.87 13.52
N GLN A 501 -15.63 -9.00 13.87
CA GLN A 501 -14.69 -9.76 13.04
C GLN A 501 -14.97 -11.26 13.11
N HIS A 502 -15.30 -11.87 11.97
CA HIS A 502 -15.55 -13.29 11.86
C HIS A 502 -14.27 -14.07 11.55
N LYS A 503 -14.11 -15.21 12.26
CA LYS A 503 -13.10 -16.20 11.88
C LYS A 503 -13.40 -16.76 10.49
N ARG A 504 -12.35 -17.17 9.78
CA ARG A 504 -12.46 -17.77 8.44
C ARG A 504 -13.51 -18.91 8.39
N SER A 505 -13.48 -19.85 9.33
CA SER A 505 -14.44 -20.96 9.39
C SER A 505 -15.88 -20.52 9.60
N ALA A 506 -16.14 -19.45 10.36
CA ALA A 506 -17.48 -18.93 10.58
C ALA A 506 -18.12 -18.37 9.29
N ARG A 507 -17.32 -17.85 8.37
CA ARG A 507 -17.80 -17.32 7.09
C ARG A 507 -18.45 -18.39 6.20
N TYR A 508 -17.99 -19.63 6.27
CA TYR A 508 -18.63 -20.76 5.58
C TYR A 508 -20.03 -21.03 6.13
N GLU A 509 -20.18 -20.97 7.45
CA GLU A 509 -21.48 -21.17 8.11
C GLU A 509 -22.43 -20.00 7.85
N ILE A 510 -21.93 -18.76 7.88
CA ILE A 510 -22.71 -17.57 7.53
C ILE A 510 -23.25 -17.69 6.10
N LEU A 511 -22.42 -18.08 5.14
CA LEU A 511 -22.85 -18.24 3.75
C LEU A 511 -23.85 -19.39 3.58
N LEU A 512 -23.68 -20.51 4.30
CA LEU A 512 -24.67 -21.58 4.29
C LEU A 512 -26.00 -21.11 4.92
N ASN A 513 -25.96 -20.30 5.97
CA ASN A 513 -27.17 -19.74 6.58
C ASN A 513 -27.87 -18.73 5.67
N TYR A 514 -27.09 -17.96 4.88
CA TYR A 514 -27.63 -17.14 3.81
C TYR A 514 -28.42 -17.99 2.80
N VAL A 515 -27.82 -19.08 2.32
CA VAL A 515 -28.47 -20.01 1.39
C VAL A 515 -29.75 -20.61 2.01
N ARG A 516 -29.71 -21.04 3.27
CA ARG A 516 -30.89 -21.53 4.00
C ARG A 516 -32.03 -20.52 4.06
N THR A 517 -31.67 -19.24 4.08
CA THR A 517 -32.67 -18.15 4.19
C THR A 517 -33.32 -17.86 2.85
N TYR A 518 -32.52 -17.78 1.76
CA TYR A 518 -32.97 -17.28 0.47
C TYR A 518 -33.04 -18.33 -0.64
N HIS A 519 -32.32 -19.47 -0.49
CA HIS A 519 -32.19 -20.54 -1.49
C HIS A 519 -32.33 -21.92 -0.87
N LYS A 520 -33.27 -22.08 0.07
CA LYS A 520 -33.41 -23.25 0.94
C LYS A 520 -33.43 -24.59 0.19
N GLU A 521 -34.05 -24.62 -0.98
CA GLU A 521 -34.17 -25.83 -1.79
C GLU A 521 -32.83 -26.32 -2.35
N GLN A 522 -31.82 -25.44 -2.34
CA GLN A 522 -30.49 -25.73 -2.82
C GLN A 522 -29.46 -25.95 -1.69
N GLU A 523 -29.90 -26.01 -0.42
CA GLU A 523 -29.01 -26.13 0.75
C GLU A 523 -27.99 -27.27 0.59
N ASP A 524 -28.44 -28.45 0.18
CA ASP A 524 -27.56 -29.63 0.05
C ASP A 524 -26.47 -29.41 -1.02
N ARG A 525 -26.82 -28.74 -2.14
CA ARG A 525 -25.89 -28.38 -3.19
C ARG A 525 -24.82 -27.40 -2.69
N PHE A 526 -25.25 -26.33 -2.06
CA PHE A 526 -24.31 -25.32 -1.54
C PHE A 526 -23.46 -25.88 -0.39
N ARG A 527 -24.00 -26.77 0.43
CA ARG A 527 -23.24 -27.49 1.46
C ARG A 527 -22.09 -28.29 0.85
N GLU A 528 -22.33 -29.01 -0.24
CA GLU A 528 -21.28 -29.75 -0.94
C GLU A 528 -20.23 -28.84 -1.57
N VAL A 529 -20.65 -27.76 -2.24
CA VAL A 529 -19.73 -26.82 -2.88
C VAL A 529 -18.90 -26.07 -1.82
N LEU A 530 -19.50 -25.63 -0.72
CA LEU A 530 -18.78 -25.04 0.43
C LEU A 530 -17.77 -26.02 1.04
N THR A 531 -18.13 -27.30 1.12
CA THR A 531 -17.23 -28.36 1.61
C THR A 531 -16.05 -28.55 0.65
N TYR A 532 -16.30 -28.48 -0.65
CA TYR A 532 -15.26 -28.54 -1.67
C TYR A 532 -14.30 -27.36 -1.55
N ASP A 533 -14.80 -26.11 -1.52
CA ASP A 533 -13.99 -24.90 -1.36
C ASP A 533 -13.17 -24.92 -0.05
N TYR A 534 -13.77 -25.43 1.03
CA TYR A 534 -13.07 -25.56 2.30
C TYR A 534 -11.86 -26.49 2.19
N TYR A 535 -12.04 -27.72 1.68
CA TYR A 535 -10.94 -28.68 1.55
C TYR A 535 -9.98 -28.35 0.42
N LEU A 536 -10.39 -27.55 -0.55
CA LEU A 536 -9.47 -26.99 -1.56
C LEU A 536 -8.38 -26.11 -0.93
N ARG A 537 -8.70 -25.48 0.21
CA ARG A 537 -7.81 -24.56 0.93
C ARG A 537 -7.23 -25.12 2.22
N GLU A 538 -8.01 -25.84 2.99
CA GLU A 538 -7.70 -26.19 4.36
C GLU A 538 -7.40 -27.69 4.52
N ASN A 539 -6.17 -28.01 4.95
CA ASN A 539 -5.85 -29.35 5.45
C ASN A 539 -6.33 -29.44 6.92
N ALA A 540 -7.63 -29.53 7.12
CA ALA A 540 -8.24 -29.46 8.42
C ALA A 540 -8.05 -30.73 9.24
N LYS A 541 -7.72 -30.58 10.53
CA LYS A 541 -7.60 -31.71 11.48
C LYS A 541 -8.96 -32.29 11.89
N SER A 542 -10.02 -31.51 11.80
CA SER A 542 -11.39 -31.90 12.13
C SER A 542 -12.34 -31.43 11.04
N ARG A 543 -13.38 -32.24 10.79
CA ARG A 543 -14.43 -31.85 9.84
C ARG A 543 -15.19 -30.64 10.37
N PRO A 544 -15.42 -29.59 9.54
CA PRO A 544 -16.22 -28.45 9.95
C PRO A 544 -17.71 -28.86 10.08
N GLU A 545 -18.39 -28.23 11.02
CA GLU A 545 -19.79 -28.57 11.36
C GLU A 545 -20.75 -28.33 10.19
N PHE A 546 -20.53 -27.25 9.43
CA PHE A 546 -21.38 -26.95 8.26
C PHE A 546 -21.32 -28.02 7.16
N ALA A 547 -20.25 -28.81 7.05
CA ALA A 547 -20.08 -29.86 6.04
C ALA A 547 -20.93 -31.09 6.31
N GLY A 548 -21.58 -31.18 7.48
CA GLY A 548 -22.45 -32.29 7.84
C GLY A 548 -21.71 -33.63 8.03
N GLU A 549 -22.36 -34.74 7.73
CA GLU A 549 -21.83 -36.09 7.95
C GLU A 549 -20.66 -36.42 6.99
N TYR A 550 -19.63 -37.07 7.49
CA TYR A 550 -18.52 -37.58 6.69
C TYR A 550 -18.90 -38.93 6.06
N LEU A 551 -19.01 -38.94 4.75
CA LEU A 551 -19.52 -40.10 4.00
C LEU A 551 -18.46 -41.12 3.61
N VAL A 552 -17.17 -40.79 3.76
CA VAL A 552 -16.06 -41.73 3.52
C VAL A 552 -15.88 -42.62 4.73
N THR A 553 -16.27 -43.90 4.62
CA THR A 553 -16.12 -44.86 5.74
C THR A 553 -14.63 -45.14 6.01
N LYS A 554 -14.32 -45.57 7.25
CA LYS A 554 -12.93 -45.94 7.62
C LYS A 554 -12.35 -47.03 6.71
N ASP A 555 -13.19 -47.98 6.28
CA ASP A 555 -12.76 -49.07 5.42
C ASP A 555 -12.44 -48.58 3.99
N VAL A 556 -13.26 -47.69 3.45
CA VAL A 556 -12.98 -47.04 2.14
C VAL A 556 -11.68 -46.24 2.19
N ALA A 557 -11.53 -45.39 3.21
CA ALA A 557 -10.30 -44.61 3.35
C ALA A 557 -9.07 -45.51 3.52
N ARG A 558 -9.17 -46.57 4.30
CA ARG A 558 -8.09 -47.53 4.49
C ARG A 558 -7.71 -48.21 3.17
N ALA A 559 -8.68 -48.77 2.47
CA ALA A 559 -8.45 -49.46 1.20
C ALA A 559 -7.84 -48.52 0.16
N PHE A 560 -8.29 -47.26 0.12
CA PHE A 560 -7.73 -46.27 -0.78
C PHE A 560 -6.25 -46.01 -0.50
N TYR A 561 -5.85 -45.72 0.74
CA TYR A 561 -4.48 -45.42 1.09
C TYR A 561 -3.56 -46.66 1.08
N GLU A 562 -4.06 -47.86 1.29
CA GLU A 562 -3.32 -49.11 1.09
C GLU A 562 -3.01 -49.30 -0.40
N ASN A 563 -3.98 -49.07 -1.28
CA ASN A 563 -3.76 -49.14 -2.71
C ASN A 563 -2.80 -48.03 -3.21
N GLU A 564 -2.88 -46.83 -2.68
CA GLU A 564 -1.98 -45.73 -3.06
C GLU A 564 -0.53 -45.97 -2.61
N GLU A 565 -0.33 -46.60 -1.43
CA GLU A 565 1.01 -46.98 -0.96
C GLU A 565 1.71 -47.98 -1.92
N GLU A 566 0.93 -48.82 -2.64
CA GLU A 566 1.44 -49.77 -3.59
C GLU A 566 1.56 -49.21 -5.02
N THR A 567 0.56 -48.43 -5.44
CA THR A 567 0.42 -48.07 -6.87
C THR A 567 0.82 -46.64 -7.19
N HIS A 568 0.77 -45.73 -6.22
CA HIS A 568 0.97 -44.29 -6.41
C HIS A 568 0.19 -43.70 -7.60
N LYS A 569 -1.01 -44.21 -7.85
CA LYS A 569 -1.80 -43.87 -9.03
C LYS A 569 -2.26 -42.41 -9.03
N TYR A 570 -2.73 -41.91 -7.88
CA TYR A 570 -3.22 -40.54 -7.71
C TYR A 570 -2.19 -39.65 -7.00
N LEU A 571 -1.20 -40.26 -6.31
CA LEU A 571 -0.15 -39.60 -5.55
C LEU A 571 1.26 -40.01 -6.05
N PRO A 572 1.62 -39.72 -7.33
CA PRO A 572 2.87 -40.20 -7.91
C PRO A 572 4.12 -39.68 -7.21
N ASP A 573 4.05 -38.50 -6.59
CA ASP A 573 5.19 -37.84 -5.92
C ASP A 573 5.42 -38.34 -4.49
N TYR A 574 4.59 -39.30 -4.02
CA TYR A 574 4.58 -39.77 -2.64
C TYR A 574 5.36 -41.08 -2.41
N GLY A 575 6.16 -41.55 -3.34
CA GLY A 575 6.86 -42.83 -3.26
C GLY A 575 7.77 -43.08 -2.04
N LYS A 576 8.07 -42.05 -1.26
CA LYS A 576 8.83 -42.12 -0.01
C LYS A 576 7.95 -42.10 1.26
N TYR A 577 6.65 -41.99 1.11
CA TYR A 577 5.72 -41.83 2.23
C TYR A 577 4.85 -43.09 2.43
N ASP A 578 4.64 -43.47 3.69
CA ASP A 578 3.68 -44.52 4.04
C ASP A 578 2.23 -44.00 4.00
N ARG A 579 1.26 -44.89 4.02
CA ARG A 579 -0.19 -44.57 4.00
C ARG A 579 -0.63 -43.61 5.12
N ASN A 580 0.03 -43.61 6.29
CA ASN A 580 -0.31 -42.74 7.40
C ASN A 580 0.21 -41.31 7.15
N GLN A 581 1.36 -41.20 6.53
CA GLN A 581 1.94 -39.94 6.10
C GLN A 581 1.11 -39.34 4.95
N MET A 582 0.76 -40.15 3.92
CA MET A 582 -0.13 -39.73 2.84
C MET A 582 -1.45 -39.18 3.38
N ARG A 583 -2.07 -39.87 4.34
CA ARG A 583 -3.33 -39.46 4.97
C ARG A 583 -3.23 -38.12 5.73
N LYS A 584 -2.05 -37.76 6.25
CA LYS A 584 -1.84 -36.46 6.94
C LYS A 584 -1.66 -35.31 5.96
N MET A 585 -1.22 -35.59 4.75
CA MET A 585 -0.89 -34.62 3.73
C MET A 585 -1.96 -34.48 2.64
N THR A 586 -3.04 -35.27 2.74
CA THR A 586 -4.14 -35.29 1.79
C THR A 586 -5.48 -35.39 2.51
N HIS A 587 -6.59 -35.12 1.81
CA HIS A 587 -7.94 -35.35 2.28
C HIS A 587 -8.76 -36.06 1.20
N LEU A 588 -9.44 -37.14 1.55
CA LEU A 588 -10.36 -37.85 0.67
C LEU A 588 -11.78 -37.53 1.07
N GLU A 589 -12.60 -36.97 0.19
CA GLU A 589 -13.99 -36.61 0.42
C GLU A 589 -14.91 -37.30 -0.59
N TYR A 590 -16.13 -37.60 -0.21
CA TYR A 590 -17.14 -38.10 -1.13
C TYR A 590 -18.24 -37.05 -1.29
N PHE A 591 -18.46 -36.62 -2.52
CA PHE A 591 -19.52 -35.68 -2.89
C PHE A 591 -20.69 -36.41 -3.49
N LYS A 592 -21.80 -36.41 -2.76
CA LYS A 592 -22.99 -37.21 -3.07
C LYS A 592 -23.67 -36.78 -4.37
N LEU A 593 -23.76 -35.46 -4.60
CA LEU A 593 -24.39 -34.94 -5.83
C LEU A 593 -23.53 -35.20 -7.07
N ALA A 594 -22.22 -35.17 -6.92
CA ALA A 594 -21.29 -35.50 -7.99
C ALA A 594 -21.05 -37.00 -8.17
N ASP A 595 -21.53 -37.83 -7.22
CA ASP A 595 -21.28 -39.26 -7.10
C ASP A 595 -19.80 -39.62 -7.32
N ALA A 596 -18.94 -38.93 -6.59
CA ALA A 596 -17.49 -39.04 -6.78
C ALA A 596 -16.69 -38.88 -5.48
N TYR A 597 -15.61 -39.66 -5.39
CA TYR A 597 -14.56 -39.41 -4.41
C TYR A 597 -13.58 -38.38 -4.99
N ILE A 598 -13.24 -37.37 -4.20
CA ILE A 598 -12.28 -36.33 -4.55
C ILE A 598 -11.14 -36.38 -3.54
N LEU A 599 -9.91 -36.45 -4.05
CA LEU A 599 -8.67 -36.39 -3.29
C LEU A 599 -8.07 -34.99 -3.40
N PHE A 600 -7.85 -34.35 -2.27
CA PHE A 600 -7.16 -33.07 -2.14
C PHE A 600 -5.72 -33.31 -1.68
N ASP A 601 -4.75 -32.86 -2.46
CA ASP A 601 -3.32 -33.02 -2.21
C ASP A 601 -2.69 -31.67 -1.82
N TYR A 602 -2.29 -31.55 -0.57
CA TYR A 602 -1.78 -30.31 0.01
C TYR A 602 -0.26 -30.11 -0.15
N GLN A 603 0.47 -31.12 -0.64
CA GLN A 603 1.89 -30.98 -0.97
C GLN A 603 2.08 -30.26 -2.32
N ASN A 604 1.14 -30.46 -3.22
CA ASN A 604 1.18 -29.93 -4.58
C ASN A 604 0.09 -28.85 -4.73
N ARG A 605 0.38 -27.63 -4.25
CA ARG A 605 -0.52 -26.49 -4.36
C ARG A 605 -0.27 -25.67 -5.61
N ASN A 606 -1.33 -25.11 -6.17
CA ASN A 606 -1.21 -24.13 -7.25
C ASN A 606 -0.42 -22.90 -6.75
N PRO A 607 0.64 -22.48 -7.44
CA PRO A 607 1.48 -21.35 -6.99
C PRO A 607 0.77 -19.99 -7.02
N LEU A 608 -0.25 -19.81 -7.86
CA LEU A 608 -0.99 -18.55 -7.97
C LEU A 608 -2.03 -18.37 -6.86
N ASN A 609 -2.82 -19.40 -6.62
CA ASN A 609 -3.99 -19.31 -5.74
C ASN A 609 -3.90 -20.19 -4.50
N GLN A 610 -2.81 -20.98 -4.32
CA GLN A 610 -2.56 -21.86 -3.18
C GLN A 610 -3.60 -22.98 -2.99
N GLU A 611 -4.37 -23.30 -4.01
CA GLU A 611 -5.32 -24.41 -4.00
C GLU A 611 -4.60 -25.75 -4.00
N ALA A 612 -5.17 -26.72 -3.26
CA ALA A 612 -4.70 -28.09 -3.30
C ALA A 612 -4.87 -28.68 -4.70
N ARG A 613 -3.92 -29.53 -5.13
CA ARG A 613 -4.16 -30.34 -6.33
C ARG A 613 -5.31 -31.31 -6.07
N VAL A 614 -6.24 -31.36 -7.03
CA VAL A 614 -7.46 -32.17 -6.90
C VAL A 614 -7.42 -33.31 -7.90
N CYS A 615 -7.76 -34.50 -7.44
CA CYS A 615 -7.91 -35.71 -8.26
C CYS A 615 -9.27 -36.37 -8.04
N ARG A 616 -10.01 -36.63 -9.12
CA ARG A 616 -11.21 -37.48 -9.04
C ARG A 616 -10.78 -38.94 -8.98
N VAL A 617 -11.16 -39.60 -7.88
CA VAL A 617 -10.85 -41.02 -7.66
C VAL A 617 -12.01 -41.86 -8.22
N GLY A 618 -11.69 -42.80 -9.12
CA GLY A 618 -12.66 -43.76 -9.61
C GLY A 618 -13.19 -44.68 -8.49
N ARG A 619 -14.41 -45.15 -8.66
CA ARG A 619 -15.00 -46.15 -7.75
C ARG A 619 -14.22 -47.44 -7.78
#